data_ac2f858c243ff1c784e0fe045f0316f7
#
_entry.id   ac2f858c243ff1c784e0fe045f0316f7
#
_cell.length_a   1.000
_cell.length_b   1.000
_cell.length_c   1.000
_cell.angle_alpha   90.00
_cell.angle_beta   90.00
_cell.angle_gamma   90.00
#
_symmetry.space_group_name_H-M   'P 1'
#
loop_
_entity.id
_entity.type
_entity.pdbx_description
1 polymer ?
#
loop_
_entity_poly.entity_id
_entity_poly.type
_entity_poly.pdbx_seq_one_letter_code
_entity_poly.pdbx_strand_id
1 'polypeptide(L)'
;DLSRFDGLICSNDAMAAPLLVELDRSGVRIPEDIKIAAFDDVKYASLIKTPLTTYRQPCLDIGTAAVEIMISRIKNPEMAARVVRVQGKLVTRQSTGRF
;
A
#
# COMPACT_ATOMS: atom_id res chain seq x y z
N ASP A 1 -20.66 10.02 -6.57
CA ASP A 1 -21.46 9.71 -5.38
C ASP A 1 -20.79 8.57 -4.61
N LEU A 2 -20.16 8.90 -3.47
CA LEU A 2 -19.45 7.93 -2.62
C LEU A 2 -20.39 7.13 -1.71
N SER A 3 -21.66 7.55 -1.57
CA SER A 3 -22.65 6.87 -0.70
C SER A 3 -22.94 5.41 -1.12
N ARG A 4 -22.47 5.00 -2.31
CA ARG A 4 -22.64 3.65 -2.85
C ARG A 4 -21.50 2.70 -2.48
N PHE A 5 -20.48 3.17 -1.79
CA PHE A 5 -19.27 2.41 -1.49
C PHE A 5 -18.99 2.41 0.02
N ASP A 6 -18.68 1.26 0.57
CA ASP A 6 -18.28 1.10 1.96
C ASP A 6 -16.76 1.27 2.15
N GLY A 7 -16.00 1.19 1.08
CA GLY A 7 -14.54 1.34 1.13
C GLY A 7 -13.91 1.60 -0.23
N LEU A 8 -12.70 2.15 -0.18
CA LEU A 8 -11.86 2.42 -1.34
C LEU A 8 -10.46 1.85 -1.11
N ILE A 9 -9.88 1.32 -2.18
CA ILE A 9 -8.47 0.92 -2.20
C ILE A 9 -7.74 1.84 -3.18
N CYS A 10 -6.77 2.58 -2.67
CA CYS A 10 -5.89 3.41 -3.49
C CYS A 10 -4.67 2.61 -3.94
N SER A 11 -4.14 2.92 -5.11
CA SER A 11 -2.98 2.22 -5.67
C SER A 11 -1.71 2.39 -4.83
N ASN A 12 -1.61 3.50 -4.09
CA ASN A 12 -0.52 3.77 -3.16
C ASN A 12 -0.90 4.83 -2.12
N ASP A 13 -0.06 4.99 -1.10
CA ASP A 13 -0.26 5.95 -0.02
C ASP A 13 -0.20 7.41 -0.50
N ALA A 14 0.59 7.68 -1.55
CA ALA A 14 0.72 9.02 -2.11
C ALA A 14 -0.57 9.52 -2.75
N MET A 15 -1.38 8.62 -3.31
CA MET A 15 -2.73 8.94 -3.80
C MET A 15 -3.76 8.97 -2.68
N ALA A 16 -3.62 8.10 -1.68
CA ALA A 16 -4.56 8.04 -0.57
C ALA A 16 -4.50 9.29 0.32
N ALA A 17 -3.30 9.83 0.57
CA ALA A 17 -3.14 10.95 1.50
C ALA A 17 -3.92 12.22 1.08
N PRO A 18 -3.82 12.75 -0.15
CA PRO A 18 -4.64 13.89 -0.57
C PRO A 18 -6.13 13.55 -0.64
N LEU A 19 -6.51 12.31 -0.98
CA LEU A 19 -7.90 11.87 -0.95
C LEU A 19 -8.48 11.96 0.46
N LEU A 20 -7.77 11.48 1.48
CA LEU A 20 -8.19 11.57 2.87
C LEU A 20 -8.41 13.03 3.31
N VAL A 21 -7.54 13.95 2.90
CA VAL A 21 -7.69 15.37 3.17
C VAL A 21 -8.94 15.94 2.53
N GLU A 22 -9.22 15.60 1.28
CA GLU A 22 -10.39 16.13 0.55
C GLU A 22 -11.70 15.55 1.08
N LEU A 23 -11.72 14.27 1.44
CA LEU A 23 -12.89 13.65 2.08
C LEU A 23 -13.19 14.29 3.44
N ASP A 24 -12.17 14.54 4.26
CA ASP A 24 -12.32 15.22 5.55
C ASP A 24 -12.89 16.64 5.35
N ARG A 25 -12.38 17.41 4.37
CA ARG A 25 -12.90 18.76 4.02
C ARG A 25 -14.35 18.71 3.55
N SER A 26 -14.74 17.64 2.88
CA SER A 26 -16.11 17.42 2.40
C SER A 26 -17.05 16.90 3.48
N GLY A 27 -16.57 16.72 4.73
CA GLY A 27 -17.37 16.25 5.85
C GLY A 27 -17.59 14.73 5.86
N VAL A 28 -16.88 13.96 5.02
CA VAL A 28 -16.93 12.50 5.01
C VAL A 28 -16.06 11.96 6.13
N ARG A 29 -16.65 11.16 7.02
CA ARG A 29 -15.95 10.59 8.18
C ARG A 29 -15.26 9.28 7.79
N ILE A 30 -14.00 9.15 8.15
CA ILE A 30 -13.18 7.96 7.91
C ILE A 30 -12.76 7.41 9.28
N PRO A 31 -13.10 6.18 9.61
CA PRO A 31 -13.65 5.10 8.77
C PRO A 31 -15.19 4.95 8.77
N GLU A 32 -15.92 5.83 9.45
CA GLU A 32 -17.35 5.63 9.76
C GLU A 32 -18.24 5.61 8.50
N ASP A 33 -18.04 6.57 7.58
CA ASP A 33 -18.82 6.67 6.35
C ASP A 33 -18.17 5.91 5.19
N ILE A 34 -16.81 5.82 5.17
CA ILE A 34 -16.06 5.08 4.16
C ILE A 34 -14.72 4.62 4.74
N LYS A 35 -14.30 3.40 4.42
CA LYS A 35 -12.99 2.85 4.79
C LYS A 35 -11.99 3.03 3.66
N ILE A 36 -10.73 3.31 3.99
CA ILE A 36 -9.67 3.53 2.99
C ILE A 36 -8.45 2.69 3.32
N ALA A 37 -7.95 2.00 2.30
CA ALA A 37 -6.70 1.25 2.36
C ALA A 37 -5.83 1.60 1.14
N ALA A 38 -4.52 1.36 1.27
CA ALA A 38 -3.57 1.64 0.19
C ALA A 38 -2.38 0.67 0.23
N PHE A 39 -1.33 0.98 -0.53
CA PHE A 39 -0.09 0.23 -0.61
C PHE A 39 1.10 1.15 -0.38
N ASP A 40 2.20 0.58 0.09
CA ASP A 40 3.58 1.05 0.28
C ASP A 40 3.99 1.17 1.73
N ASP A 41 3.14 1.65 2.63
CA ASP A 41 3.43 1.96 4.03
C ASP A 41 4.59 2.97 4.16
N VAL A 42 4.45 4.08 3.47
CA VAL A 42 5.40 5.20 3.58
C VAL A 42 5.35 5.86 4.96
N LYS A 43 6.42 6.55 5.35
CA LYS A 43 6.56 7.11 6.70
C LYS A 43 5.38 7.98 7.17
N TYR A 44 4.81 8.78 6.27
CA TYR A 44 3.70 9.66 6.64
C TYR A 44 2.35 8.94 6.76
N ALA A 45 2.21 7.70 6.29
CA ALA A 45 0.95 6.95 6.39
C ALA A 45 0.44 6.79 7.84
N SER A 46 1.35 6.81 8.82
CA SER A 46 1.03 6.78 10.25
C SER A 46 0.86 8.16 10.89
N LEU A 47 1.26 9.24 10.21
CA LEU A 47 1.37 10.60 10.77
C LEU A 47 0.25 11.54 10.29
N ILE A 48 -0.47 11.18 9.24
CA ILE A 48 -1.61 11.96 8.75
C ILE A 48 -2.78 11.90 9.73
N LYS A 49 -3.69 12.87 9.67
CA LYS A 49 -4.82 13.06 10.59
C LYS A 49 -5.61 11.76 10.84
N THR A 50 -5.87 10.98 9.81
CA THR A 50 -6.45 9.65 9.90
C THR A 50 -5.40 8.64 9.46
N PRO A 51 -4.68 7.99 10.39
CA PRO A 51 -3.63 7.03 10.06
C PRO A 51 -4.12 5.96 9.09
N LEU A 52 -3.36 5.78 7.99
CA LEU A 52 -3.76 5.00 6.83
C LEU A 52 -3.40 3.52 6.98
N THR A 53 -4.40 2.66 6.81
CA THR A 53 -4.19 1.22 6.60
C THR A 53 -3.55 1.00 5.25
N THR A 54 -2.44 0.27 5.22
CA THR A 54 -1.67 0.09 3.99
C THR A 54 -0.95 -1.26 3.98
N TYR A 55 -0.68 -1.77 2.79
CA TYR A 55 0.11 -2.98 2.63
C TYR A 55 1.58 -2.61 2.49
N ARG A 56 2.38 -2.93 3.51
CA ARG A 56 3.83 -2.70 3.52
C ARG A 56 4.50 -3.64 2.53
N GLN A 57 5.07 -3.08 1.48
CA GLN A 57 5.90 -3.82 0.55
C GLN A 57 7.28 -4.10 1.16
N PRO A 58 7.81 -5.33 1.05
CA PRO A 58 9.14 -5.68 1.53
C PRO A 58 10.21 -5.23 0.52
N CYS A 59 10.38 -3.91 0.36
CA CYS A 59 11.21 -3.31 -0.69
C CYS A 59 12.66 -3.79 -0.67
N LEU A 60 13.25 -4.01 0.53
CA LEU A 60 14.61 -4.50 0.65
C LEU A 60 14.73 -5.94 0.10
N ASP A 61 13.81 -6.82 0.48
CA ASP A 61 13.82 -8.21 0.03
C ASP A 61 13.55 -8.33 -1.48
N ILE A 62 12.63 -7.49 -1.99
CA ILE A 62 12.37 -7.38 -3.45
C ILE A 62 13.63 -6.93 -4.18
N GLY A 63 14.30 -5.89 -3.69
CA GLY A 63 15.54 -5.38 -4.27
C GLY A 63 16.66 -6.42 -4.24
N THR A 64 16.84 -7.10 -3.12
CA THR A 64 17.83 -8.17 -2.97
C THR A 64 17.57 -9.31 -3.95
N ALA A 65 16.33 -9.82 -4.00
CA ALA A 65 15.96 -10.89 -4.94
C ALA A 65 16.16 -10.48 -6.40
N ALA A 66 15.81 -9.22 -6.75
CA ALA A 66 15.99 -8.70 -8.10
C ALA A 66 17.47 -8.66 -8.52
N VAL A 67 18.34 -8.18 -7.63
CA VAL A 67 19.80 -8.14 -7.88
C VAL A 67 20.38 -9.55 -8.01
N GLU A 68 20.01 -10.48 -7.13
CA GLU A 68 20.45 -11.88 -7.19
C GLU A 68 20.04 -12.55 -8.51
N ILE A 69 18.80 -12.35 -8.95
CA ILE A 69 18.30 -12.87 -10.23
C ILE A 69 19.07 -12.23 -11.40
N MET A 70 19.33 -10.94 -11.36
CA MET A 70 20.05 -10.22 -12.40
C MET A 70 21.48 -10.76 -12.53
N ILE A 71 22.21 -10.89 -11.41
CA ILE A 71 23.57 -11.45 -11.41
C ILE A 71 23.58 -12.89 -11.95
N SER A 72 22.61 -13.71 -11.53
CA SER A 72 22.48 -15.08 -12.02
C SER A 72 22.25 -15.13 -13.53
N ARG A 73 21.42 -14.24 -14.05
CA ARG A 73 21.11 -14.14 -15.49
C ARG A 73 22.30 -13.65 -16.31
N ILE A 74 23.07 -12.69 -15.78
CA ILE A 74 24.30 -12.22 -16.45
C ILE A 74 25.31 -13.37 -16.57
N LYS A 75 25.45 -14.20 -15.50
CA LYS A 75 26.38 -15.36 -15.51
C LYS A 75 25.89 -16.50 -16.38
N ASN A 76 24.58 -16.68 -16.48
CA ASN A 76 23.95 -17.74 -17.29
C ASN A 76 22.75 -17.18 -18.06
N PRO A 77 22.97 -16.56 -19.25
CA PRO A 77 21.90 -15.96 -20.05
C PRO A 77 20.79 -16.94 -20.47
N GLU A 78 21.12 -18.22 -20.62
CA GLU A 78 20.19 -19.27 -21.05
C GLU A 78 19.32 -19.83 -19.91
N MET A 79 19.48 -19.34 -18.68
CA MET A 79 18.66 -19.81 -17.57
C MET A 79 17.17 -19.51 -17.82
N ALA A 80 16.29 -20.45 -17.44
CA ALA A 80 14.85 -20.28 -17.56
C ALA A 80 14.34 -19.03 -16.78
N ALA A 81 13.29 -18.41 -17.30
CA ALA A 81 12.59 -17.37 -16.56
C ALA A 81 11.99 -17.93 -15.28
N ARG A 82 12.09 -17.17 -14.19
CA ARG A 82 11.52 -17.54 -12.90
C ARG A 82 10.80 -16.35 -12.27
N VAL A 83 9.80 -16.65 -11.47
CA VAL A 83 9.06 -15.68 -10.65
C VAL A 83 9.39 -15.92 -9.20
N VAL A 84 9.83 -14.89 -8.49
CA VAL A 84 10.03 -14.91 -7.04
C VAL A 84 8.96 -14.03 -6.41
N ARG A 85 8.17 -14.60 -5.51
CA ARG A 85 7.14 -13.88 -4.75
C ARG A 85 7.68 -13.58 -3.37
N VAL A 86 7.70 -12.30 -3.01
CA VAL A 86 8.13 -11.82 -1.70
C VAL A 86 6.90 -11.33 -0.96
N GLN A 87 6.72 -11.81 0.26
CA GLN A 87 5.52 -11.50 1.05
C GLN A 87 5.68 -10.21 1.82
N GLY A 88 4.75 -9.27 1.63
CA GLY A 88 4.61 -8.08 2.43
C GLY A 88 3.69 -8.28 3.64
N LYS A 89 3.32 -7.19 4.28
CA LYS A 89 2.50 -7.19 5.50
C LYS A 89 1.41 -6.14 5.44
N LEU A 90 0.17 -6.53 5.73
CA LEU A 90 -0.90 -5.57 5.97
C LEU A 90 -0.67 -4.87 7.33
N VAL A 91 -0.67 -3.55 7.32
CA VAL A 91 -0.56 -2.69 8.49
C VAL A 91 -1.89 -1.98 8.67
N THR A 92 -2.72 -2.50 9.57
CA THR A 92 -4.03 -1.92 9.87
C THR A 92 -3.90 -0.69 10.74
N ARG A 93 -4.62 0.38 10.39
CA ARG A 93 -4.68 1.66 11.11
C ARG A 93 -6.10 2.20 11.14
N GLN A 94 -6.27 3.45 11.56
CA GLN A 94 -7.58 4.06 11.78
C GLN A 94 -8.46 4.12 10.52
N SER A 95 -7.89 4.28 9.33
CA SER A 95 -8.66 4.49 8.09
C SER A 95 -9.55 3.31 7.68
N THR A 96 -9.39 2.14 8.28
CA THR A 96 -10.30 0.98 8.11
C THR A 96 -11.05 0.62 9.40
N GLY A 97 -10.80 1.35 10.49
CA GLY A 97 -11.35 1.00 11.81
C GLY A 97 -10.60 -0.14 12.49
N ARG A 98 -11.07 -0.51 13.68
CA ARG A 98 -10.60 -1.73 14.36
C ARG A 98 -11.39 -2.92 13.82
N PHE A 99 -10.70 -3.96 13.48
CA PHE A 99 -11.29 -5.29 13.23
C PHE A 99 -11.39 -6.05 14.51
#